data_dec1a4f0122c5a3ca3683958107261c0
#
_entry.id   dec1a4f0122c5a3ca3683958107261c0
#
_cell.length_a   1.000
_cell.length_b   1.000
_cell.length_c   1.000
_cell.angle_alpha   90.00
_cell.angle_beta   90.00
_cell.angle_gamma   90.00
#
_symmetry.space_group_name_H-M   'P 1'
#
loop_
_entity.id
_entity.type
_entity.pdbx_description
1 polymer ?
#
loop_
_entity_poly.entity_id
_entity_poly.type
_entity_poly.pdbx_seq_one_letter_code
_entity_poly.pdbx_strand_id
1 'polypeptide(L)'
;TVTPYLRDQQMEFIKHYLPGAPLERNSQSGVGILSLWQHELNANLQLQLGFDSEYTRGDMYEYQQQSASGSPFVVETVPVGKHYDYDVSARLYAPFAAMSMQLGDWQLHAGVRYENMRYNYHNNMLTGRTKDDGTPCALGGCRYNRPPSSVSSFDDISPKLAVSYQLNNTAQLYANLSRGYRAPQTAELYQLQREQNVADLKPETANNLELGYRYSHSGLRYSLALYQMSKHNFIFRDSNFFNVNDGASRHQGIELELDYDLSNSINMKIAASHAIHRYHYSEILNGVDINGNDIDTAPRTLANVQLDWQLENNMQLALEWHYISRYYTDAENLHQYSGHSLFNLRSSWHISPQFTLFARVNNLTDRAYAERADYSSFDGDRYYPGRPRNISLSLLYQW
;
A
#
# COMPACT_ATOMS: atom_id res chain seq x y z
N THR A 1 -7.10 -28.30 4.80
CA THR A 1 -7.49 -27.43 5.94
C THR A 1 -8.73 -26.64 5.58
N VAL A 2 -9.57 -26.39 6.59
CA VAL A 2 -10.75 -25.53 6.49
C VAL A 2 -10.73 -24.63 7.72
N THR A 3 -10.72 -23.31 7.49
CA THR A 3 -10.59 -22.31 8.55
C THR A 3 -11.78 -21.33 8.46
N PRO A 4 -12.86 -21.56 9.23
CA PRO A 4 -13.90 -20.56 9.39
C PRO A 4 -13.39 -19.40 10.29
N TYR A 5 -13.88 -18.18 10.04
CA TYR A 5 -13.55 -17.03 10.87
C TYR A 5 -14.71 -16.05 10.98
N LEU A 6 -14.68 -15.28 12.04
CA LEU A 6 -15.56 -14.15 12.27
C LEU A 6 -14.71 -12.90 12.42
N ARG A 7 -15.21 -11.77 11.92
CA ARG A 7 -14.58 -10.46 12.05
C ARG A 7 -15.61 -9.45 12.49
N ASP A 8 -15.24 -8.61 13.45
CA ASP A 8 -16.03 -7.46 13.88
C ASP A 8 -15.09 -6.27 14.09
N GLN A 9 -15.42 -5.12 13.52
CA GLN A 9 -14.61 -3.90 13.58
C GLN A 9 -15.55 -2.70 13.68
N GLN A 10 -15.19 -1.76 14.54
CA GLN A 10 -15.85 -0.46 14.66
C GLN A 10 -14.80 0.62 14.71
N MET A 11 -15.05 1.73 14.03
CA MET A 11 -14.17 2.88 14.00
C MET A 11 -14.97 4.18 14.06
N GLU A 12 -14.48 5.10 14.88
CA GLU A 12 -14.98 6.47 14.93
C GLU A 12 -13.78 7.42 14.88
N PHE A 13 -13.84 8.41 14.01
CA PHE A 13 -12.80 9.42 13.92
C PHE A 13 -13.31 10.74 13.33
N ILE A 14 -12.61 11.82 13.64
CA ILE A 14 -12.88 13.16 13.11
C ILE A 14 -11.97 13.39 11.90
N LYS A 15 -12.56 13.69 10.76
CA LYS A 15 -11.83 14.04 9.52
C LYS A 15 -11.34 15.50 9.57
N HIS A 16 -10.42 15.81 10.48
CA HIS A 16 -9.92 17.16 10.70
C HIS A 16 -9.24 17.81 9.47
N TYR A 17 -8.87 17.01 8.48
CA TYR A 17 -8.31 17.45 7.19
C TYR A 17 -9.38 17.91 6.19
N LEU A 18 -10.67 17.70 6.47
CA LEU A 18 -11.78 18.19 5.66
C LEU A 18 -12.39 19.45 6.24
N PRO A 19 -12.95 20.35 5.41
CA PRO A 19 -13.67 21.51 5.89
C PRO A 19 -14.78 21.12 6.87
N GLY A 20 -14.78 21.74 8.05
CA GLY A 20 -15.75 21.51 9.10
C GLY A 20 -15.51 20.25 9.94
N ALA A 21 -14.47 19.49 9.67
CA ALA A 21 -14.03 18.33 10.43
C ALA A 21 -15.19 17.35 10.77
N PRO A 22 -15.85 16.72 9.77
CA PRO A 22 -16.95 15.82 10.02
C PRO A 22 -16.51 14.60 10.81
N LEU A 23 -17.41 14.10 11.67
CA LEU A 23 -17.27 12.83 12.36
C LEU A 23 -17.67 11.70 11.41
N GLU A 24 -16.80 10.71 11.25
CA GLU A 24 -17.12 9.46 10.57
C GLU A 24 -17.22 8.32 11.57
N ARG A 25 -18.27 7.52 11.46
CA ARG A 25 -18.41 6.22 12.11
C ARG A 25 -18.59 5.17 11.05
N ASN A 26 -17.85 4.09 11.16
CA ASN A 26 -18.09 2.92 10.34
C ASN A 26 -17.97 1.66 11.19
N SER A 27 -18.79 0.68 10.87
CA SER A 27 -18.72 -0.65 11.44
C SER A 27 -18.69 -1.70 10.35
N GLN A 28 -18.13 -2.85 10.66
CA GLN A 28 -18.05 -3.96 9.74
C GLN A 28 -18.06 -5.28 10.52
N SER A 29 -18.99 -6.15 10.21
CA SER A 29 -19.01 -7.53 10.70
C SER A 29 -19.03 -8.51 9.54
N GLY A 30 -18.29 -9.59 9.65
CA GLY A 30 -18.15 -10.57 8.58
C GLY A 30 -17.95 -11.98 9.06
N VAL A 31 -18.39 -12.93 8.25
CA VAL A 31 -18.14 -14.35 8.40
C VAL A 31 -17.52 -14.89 7.13
N GLY A 32 -16.48 -15.69 7.28
CA GLY A 32 -15.78 -16.26 6.14
C GLY A 32 -15.27 -17.66 6.38
N ILE A 33 -14.87 -18.29 5.29
CA ILE A 33 -14.25 -19.59 5.27
C ILE A 33 -13.09 -19.57 4.28
N LEU A 34 -11.93 -20.02 4.72
CA LEU A 34 -10.76 -20.30 3.89
C LEU A 34 -10.59 -21.80 3.80
N SER A 35 -10.55 -22.35 2.60
CA SER A 35 -10.36 -23.78 2.41
C SER A 35 -9.19 -24.06 1.49
N LEU A 36 -8.36 -25.03 1.88
CA LEU A 36 -7.24 -25.54 1.11
C LEU A 36 -7.17 -27.05 1.20
N TRP A 37 -7.29 -27.70 0.06
CA TRP A 37 -6.93 -29.09 -0.13
C TRP A 37 -5.59 -29.17 -0.85
N GLN A 38 -4.67 -29.95 -0.31
CA GLN A 38 -3.33 -30.15 -0.84
C GLN A 38 -3.06 -31.63 -0.95
N HIS A 39 -2.54 -32.06 -2.08
CA HIS A 39 -2.27 -33.46 -2.37
C HIS A 39 -0.96 -33.61 -3.12
N GLU A 40 -0.12 -34.51 -2.64
CA GLU A 40 1.09 -34.94 -3.32
C GLU A 40 0.74 -36.09 -4.27
N LEU A 41 0.73 -35.80 -5.57
CA LEU A 41 0.47 -36.80 -6.60
C LEU A 41 1.64 -37.79 -6.73
N ASN A 42 2.85 -37.30 -6.54
CA ASN A 42 4.09 -38.05 -6.40
C ASN A 42 5.17 -37.19 -5.74
N ALA A 43 6.39 -37.72 -5.54
CA ALA A 43 7.49 -37.02 -4.88
C ALA A 43 7.85 -35.63 -5.51
N ASN A 44 7.50 -35.44 -6.78
CA ASN A 44 7.87 -34.24 -7.55
C ASN A 44 6.69 -33.36 -7.92
N LEU A 45 5.45 -33.78 -7.63
CA LEU A 45 4.26 -33.06 -8.07
C LEU A 45 3.23 -32.92 -6.95
N GLN A 46 2.93 -31.67 -6.58
CA GLN A 46 1.93 -31.32 -5.61
C GLN A 46 0.83 -30.48 -6.26
N LEU A 47 -0.42 -30.79 -5.96
CA LEU A 47 -1.61 -30.04 -6.36
C LEU A 47 -2.25 -29.38 -5.16
N GLN A 48 -2.71 -28.13 -5.34
CA GLN A 48 -3.46 -27.37 -4.36
C GLN A 48 -4.77 -26.90 -4.99
N LEU A 49 -5.88 -27.13 -4.31
CA LEU A 49 -7.20 -26.60 -4.67
C LEU A 49 -7.77 -25.90 -3.46
N GLY A 50 -8.36 -24.75 -3.67
CA GLY A 50 -8.94 -24.00 -2.58
C GLY A 50 -10.13 -23.17 -3.00
N PHE A 51 -10.88 -22.74 -2.00
CA PHE A 51 -12.05 -21.90 -2.15
C PHE A 51 -12.17 -21.01 -0.92
N ASP A 52 -12.12 -19.71 -1.15
CA ASP A 52 -12.36 -18.70 -0.12
C ASP A 52 -13.71 -18.05 -0.35
N SER A 53 -14.44 -17.83 0.72
CA SER A 53 -15.71 -17.11 0.67
C SER A 53 -15.87 -16.25 1.91
N GLU A 54 -16.39 -15.06 1.74
CA GLU A 54 -16.69 -14.12 2.81
C GLU A 54 -18.02 -13.43 2.55
N TYR A 55 -18.82 -13.27 3.59
CA TYR A 55 -19.95 -12.36 3.65
C TYR A 55 -19.68 -11.31 4.71
N THR A 56 -19.73 -10.05 4.30
CA THR A 56 -19.50 -8.91 5.19
C THR A 56 -20.69 -7.96 5.12
N ARG A 57 -21.08 -7.43 6.27
CA ARG A 57 -22.03 -6.34 6.39
C ARG A 57 -21.34 -5.16 7.07
N GLY A 58 -21.43 -3.98 6.48
CA GLY A 58 -20.87 -2.76 7.03
C GLY A 58 -21.84 -1.61 6.89
N ASP A 59 -21.72 -0.65 7.79
CA ASP A 59 -22.42 0.63 7.76
C ASP A 59 -21.42 1.78 7.78
N MET A 60 -21.81 2.88 7.20
CA MET A 60 -21.04 4.10 7.16
C MET A 60 -21.95 5.30 7.44
N TYR A 61 -21.53 6.12 8.39
CA TYR A 61 -22.21 7.31 8.82
C TYR A 61 -21.22 8.48 8.91
N GLU A 62 -21.51 9.58 8.20
CA GLU A 62 -20.72 10.82 8.28
C GLU A 62 -21.62 11.98 8.69
N TYR A 63 -21.22 12.70 9.74
CA TYR A 63 -21.97 13.77 10.33
C TYR A 63 -21.12 15.02 10.57
N GLN A 64 -21.55 16.15 10.04
CA GLN A 64 -20.95 17.46 10.27
C GLN A 64 -21.58 18.10 11.49
N GLN A 65 -20.79 18.23 12.58
CA GLN A 65 -21.30 18.76 13.86
C GLN A 65 -21.37 20.28 13.89
N GLN A 66 -20.45 20.96 13.20
CA GLN A 66 -20.31 22.43 13.22
C GLN A 66 -20.27 22.97 11.80
N SER A 67 -20.64 24.24 11.65
CA SER A 67 -20.52 24.93 10.38
C SER A 67 -19.09 24.90 9.87
N ALA A 68 -18.91 24.61 8.59
CA ALA A 68 -17.61 24.70 7.95
C ALA A 68 -17.10 26.16 7.97
N SER A 69 -15.79 26.31 8.09
CA SER A 69 -15.11 27.60 7.97
C SER A 69 -14.33 27.67 6.66
N GLY A 70 -14.09 28.87 6.14
CA GLY A 70 -13.31 29.09 4.92
C GLY A 70 -14.04 29.98 3.90
N SER A 71 -13.88 29.66 2.61
CA SER A 71 -14.52 30.42 1.53
C SER A 71 -16.05 30.32 1.57
N PRO A 72 -16.79 31.30 1.02
CA PRO A 72 -18.25 31.21 0.90
C PRO A 72 -18.71 29.90 0.23
N PHE A 73 -17.97 29.40 -0.76
CA PHE A 73 -18.26 28.12 -1.40
C PHE A 73 -18.25 26.98 -0.40
N VAL A 74 -17.24 26.90 0.47
CA VAL A 74 -17.13 25.84 1.48
C VAL A 74 -18.28 25.94 2.50
N VAL A 75 -18.52 27.10 3.05
CA VAL A 75 -19.56 27.34 4.07
C VAL A 75 -20.96 26.97 3.53
N GLU A 76 -21.24 27.33 2.29
CA GLU A 76 -22.56 27.15 1.67
C GLU A 76 -22.80 25.72 1.14
N THR A 77 -21.72 24.95 0.87
CA THR A 77 -21.83 23.63 0.24
C THR A 77 -21.47 22.46 1.16
N VAL A 78 -20.98 22.73 2.37
CA VAL A 78 -20.66 21.73 3.40
C VAL A 78 -21.52 22.03 4.64
N PRO A 79 -22.81 21.67 4.63
CA PRO A 79 -23.75 22.00 5.70
C PRO A 79 -23.52 21.18 6.96
N VAL A 80 -24.03 21.67 8.08
CA VAL A 80 -24.24 20.87 9.29
C VAL A 80 -25.28 19.77 9.00
N GLY A 81 -25.15 18.61 9.62
CA GLY A 81 -26.04 17.47 9.45
C GLY A 81 -25.35 16.25 8.85
N LYS A 82 -26.13 15.27 8.43
CA LYS A 82 -25.62 14.05 7.82
C LYS A 82 -25.18 14.31 6.37
N HIS A 83 -23.97 13.88 6.06
CA HIS A 83 -23.48 13.86 4.68
C HIS A 83 -23.70 12.52 4.02
N TYR A 84 -23.43 11.44 4.74
CA TYR A 84 -23.64 10.06 4.30
C TYR A 84 -24.23 9.22 5.44
N ASP A 85 -25.11 8.29 5.06
CA ASP A 85 -25.66 7.25 5.92
C ASP A 85 -26.08 6.10 5.01
N TYR A 86 -25.32 4.99 5.02
CA TYR A 86 -25.58 3.87 4.13
C TYR A 86 -25.08 2.54 4.69
N ASP A 87 -25.68 1.45 4.22
CA ASP A 87 -25.27 0.08 4.47
C ASP A 87 -24.71 -0.56 3.21
N VAL A 88 -23.73 -1.44 3.36
CA VAL A 88 -23.21 -2.29 2.29
C VAL A 88 -23.13 -3.72 2.76
N SER A 89 -23.75 -4.65 2.05
CA SER A 89 -23.38 -6.06 2.17
C SER A 89 -22.49 -6.49 1.02
N ALA A 90 -21.36 -7.11 1.35
CA ALA A 90 -20.37 -7.61 0.40
C ALA A 90 -20.32 -9.14 0.42
N ARG A 91 -20.16 -9.75 -0.75
CA ARG A 91 -19.93 -11.18 -0.91
C ARG A 91 -18.72 -11.42 -1.78
N LEU A 92 -17.80 -12.21 -1.25
CA LEU A 92 -16.61 -12.67 -1.95
C LEU A 92 -16.70 -14.17 -2.20
N TYR A 93 -16.37 -14.57 -3.44
CA TYR A 93 -16.16 -15.96 -3.84
C TYR A 93 -14.86 -16.06 -4.62
N ALA A 94 -13.95 -16.91 -4.18
CA ALA A 94 -12.63 -16.98 -4.78
C ALA A 94 -12.08 -18.43 -4.81
N PRO A 95 -12.50 -19.25 -5.80
CA PRO A 95 -11.87 -20.55 -6.08
C PRO A 95 -10.47 -20.33 -6.66
N PHE A 96 -9.55 -21.23 -6.31
CA PHE A 96 -8.21 -21.25 -6.87
C PHE A 96 -7.65 -22.65 -7.03
N ALA A 97 -6.73 -22.79 -7.96
CA ALA A 97 -5.93 -23.98 -8.15
C ALA A 97 -4.47 -23.62 -8.34
N ALA A 98 -3.57 -24.40 -7.78
CA ALA A 98 -2.13 -24.24 -7.99
C ALA A 98 -1.44 -25.62 -8.06
N MET A 99 -0.31 -25.64 -8.74
CA MET A 99 0.54 -26.80 -8.93
C MET A 99 1.99 -26.42 -8.66
N SER A 100 2.70 -27.28 -7.95
CA SER A 100 4.16 -27.20 -7.76
C SER A 100 4.80 -28.47 -8.30
N MET A 101 5.82 -28.33 -9.14
CA MET A 101 6.49 -29.44 -9.79
C MET A 101 8.01 -29.28 -9.73
N GLN A 102 8.71 -30.33 -9.35
CA GLN A 102 10.18 -30.46 -9.38
C GLN A 102 10.61 -31.36 -10.55
N LEU A 103 11.44 -30.82 -11.44
CA LEU A 103 11.98 -31.54 -12.61
C LEU A 103 13.50 -31.41 -12.65
N GLY A 104 14.21 -32.29 -11.96
CA GLY A 104 15.64 -32.17 -11.78
C GLY A 104 15.97 -30.85 -11.08
N ASP A 105 16.77 -30.01 -11.74
CA ASP A 105 17.17 -28.69 -11.24
C ASP A 105 16.11 -27.59 -11.45
N TRP A 106 14.99 -27.89 -12.12
CA TRP A 106 13.89 -26.96 -12.33
C TRP A 106 12.81 -27.12 -11.28
N GLN A 107 12.31 -25.99 -10.78
CA GLN A 107 11.11 -25.92 -9.97
C GLN A 107 10.08 -25.03 -10.65
N LEU A 108 8.87 -25.52 -10.83
CA LEU A 108 7.77 -24.84 -11.47
C LEU A 108 6.62 -24.67 -10.46
N HIS A 109 6.08 -23.44 -10.37
CA HIS A 109 4.84 -23.16 -9.67
C HIS A 109 3.89 -22.46 -10.63
N ALA A 110 2.71 -23.02 -10.83
CA ALA A 110 1.65 -22.41 -11.63
C ALA A 110 0.37 -22.36 -10.81
N GLY A 111 -0.35 -21.26 -10.89
CA GLY A 111 -1.60 -21.09 -10.17
C GLY A 111 -2.54 -20.15 -10.88
N VAL A 112 -3.83 -20.29 -10.59
CA VAL A 112 -4.88 -19.40 -11.05
C VAL A 112 -5.91 -19.24 -9.93
N ARG A 113 -6.34 -18.00 -9.71
CA ARG A 113 -7.42 -17.62 -8.81
C ARG A 113 -8.46 -16.84 -9.60
N TYR A 114 -9.70 -17.26 -9.52
CA TYR A 114 -10.84 -16.44 -9.92
C TYR A 114 -11.38 -15.75 -8.68
N GLU A 115 -11.75 -14.50 -8.78
CA GLU A 115 -12.38 -13.77 -7.70
C GLU A 115 -13.61 -13.02 -8.20
N ASN A 116 -14.71 -13.13 -7.46
CA ASN A 116 -15.91 -12.34 -7.68
C ASN A 116 -16.28 -11.62 -6.38
N MET A 117 -16.34 -10.28 -6.46
CA MET A 117 -16.76 -9.40 -5.38
C MET A 117 -18.11 -8.76 -5.78
N ARG A 118 -19.11 -8.90 -4.95
CA ARG A 118 -20.43 -8.29 -5.16
C ARG A 118 -20.82 -7.44 -3.96
N TYR A 119 -21.15 -6.18 -4.22
CA TYR A 119 -21.68 -5.22 -3.26
C TYR A 119 -23.18 -5.02 -3.49
N ASN A 120 -23.95 -4.99 -2.39
CA ASN A 120 -25.31 -4.51 -2.36
C ASN A 120 -25.33 -3.28 -1.44
N TYR A 121 -25.41 -2.12 -2.05
CA TYR A 121 -25.40 -0.81 -1.42
C TYR A 121 -26.82 -0.33 -1.18
N HIS A 122 -27.11 0.10 0.02
CA HIS A 122 -28.38 0.70 0.42
C HIS A 122 -28.14 2.09 1.01
N ASN A 123 -28.66 3.11 0.33
CA ASN A 123 -28.62 4.49 0.77
C ASN A 123 -29.77 4.76 1.72
N ASN A 124 -29.48 5.11 2.98
CA ASN A 124 -30.46 5.42 4.03
C ASN A 124 -30.94 6.88 3.99
N MET A 125 -30.49 7.66 3.00
CA MET A 125 -30.79 9.07 2.84
C MET A 125 -31.43 9.36 1.46
N LEU A 126 -31.84 10.59 1.25
CA LEU A 126 -32.26 11.05 -0.08
C LEU A 126 -31.08 11.04 -1.05
N THR A 127 -31.31 10.52 -2.23
CA THR A 127 -30.33 10.53 -3.33
C THR A 127 -30.01 11.96 -3.77
N GLY A 128 -28.75 12.21 -4.13
CA GLY A 128 -28.33 13.48 -4.71
C GLY A 128 -27.59 14.40 -3.72
N ARG A 129 -27.56 15.67 -4.08
CA ARG A 129 -26.73 16.73 -3.49
C ARG A 129 -27.55 17.65 -2.59
N THR A 130 -28.29 17.08 -1.67
CA THR A 130 -29.15 17.81 -0.73
C THR A 130 -28.60 17.74 0.69
N LYS A 131 -29.05 18.64 1.57
CA LYS A 131 -28.90 18.47 3.02
C LYS A 131 -29.64 17.22 3.49
N ASP A 132 -29.50 16.85 4.73
CA ASP A 132 -30.17 15.67 5.31
C ASP A 132 -31.70 15.82 5.36
N ASP A 133 -32.21 17.04 5.46
CA ASP A 133 -33.64 17.36 5.40
C ASP A 133 -34.21 17.44 3.96
N GLY A 134 -33.38 17.23 2.94
CA GLY A 134 -33.76 17.29 1.53
C GLY A 134 -33.67 18.69 0.90
N THR A 135 -33.38 19.75 1.67
CA THR A 135 -33.22 21.08 1.10
C THR A 135 -31.91 21.21 0.32
N PRO A 136 -31.86 21.98 -0.78
CA PRO A 136 -30.64 22.16 -1.55
C PRO A 136 -29.62 23.00 -0.78
N CYS A 137 -28.32 22.69 -0.96
CA CYS A 137 -27.29 23.66 -0.64
C CYS A 137 -27.27 24.79 -1.66
N ALA A 138 -26.72 25.95 -1.30
CA ALA A 138 -26.47 27.05 -2.23
C ALA A 138 -25.41 26.65 -3.29
N LEU A 139 -25.18 27.55 -4.25
CA LEU A 139 -24.12 27.41 -5.27
C LEU A 139 -24.19 26.10 -6.08
N GLY A 140 -25.39 25.61 -6.40
CA GLY A 140 -25.59 24.45 -7.25
C GLY A 140 -25.67 23.11 -6.52
N GLY A 141 -25.73 23.08 -5.18
CA GLY A 141 -25.91 21.87 -4.39
C GLY A 141 -24.74 21.56 -3.46
N CYS A 142 -24.93 20.61 -2.57
CA CYS A 142 -23.90 20.21 -1.61
C CYS A 142 -22.65 19.64 -2.29
N ARG A 143 -21.51 19.74 -1.62
CA ARG A 143 -20.21 19.27 -2.16
C ARG A 143 -20.15 17.74 -2.29
N TYR A 144 -20.90 17.02 -1.48
CA TYR A 144 -21.06 15.58 -1.55
C TYR A 144 -22.26 15.18 -2.43
N ASN A 145 -22.25 13.95 -2.93
CA ASN A 145 -23.34 13.38 -3.67
C ASN A 145 -23.60 11.93 -3.24
N ARG A 146 -24.84 11.57 -3.00
CA ARG A 146 -25.28 10.24 -2.59
C ARG A 146 -25.90 9.51 -3.77
N PRO A 147 -25.29 8.45 -4.29
CA PRO A 147 -25.89 7.66 -5.36
C PRO A 147 -27.15 6.90 -4.88
N PRO A 148 -28.04 6.49 -5.79
CA PRO A 148 -29.16 5.62 -5.45
C PRO A 148 -28.66 4.24 -5.01
N SER A 149 -29.46 3.54 -4.22
CA SER A 149 -29.22 2.14 -3.86
C SER A 149 -28.97 1.29 -5.09
N SER A 150 -27.96 0.45 -5.08
CA SER A 150 -27.49 -0.26 -6.26
C SER A 150 -26.76 -1.56 -5.90
N VAL A 151 -26.55 -2.39 -6.93
CA VAL A 151 -25.72 -3.60 -6.84
C VAL A 151 -24.57 -3.47 -7.82
N SER A 152 -23.36 -3.64 -7.33
CA SER A 152 -22.13 -3.66 -8.14
C SER A 152 -21.48 -5.04 -8.05
N SER A 153 -20.93 -5.55 -9.16
CA SER A 153 -20.24 -6.83 -9.19
C SER A 153 -18.96 -6.70 -10.00
N PHE A 154 -17.87 -7.23 -9.47
CA PHE A 154 -16.53 -7.17 -10.04
C PHE A 154 -15.94 -8.57 -10.03
N ASP A 155 -15.28 -8.95 -11.11
CA ASP A 155 -14.59 -10.22 -11.21
C ASP A 155 -13.31 -10.09 -12.01
N ASP A 156 -12.34 -10.95 -11.70
CA ASP A 156 -11.09 -11.10 -12.45
C ASP A 156 -10.48 -12.48 -12.25
N ILE A 157 -9.56 -12.81 -13.16
CA ILE A 157 -8.71 -14.00 -13.08
C ILE A 157 -7.27 -13.54 -12.86
N SER A 158 -6.67 -14.05 -11.78
CA SER A 158 -5.30 -13.75 -11.38
C SER A 158 -4.39 -14.97 -11.57
N PRO A 159 -3.77 -15.14 -12.75
CA PRO A 159 -2.78 -16.19 -12.98
C PRO A 159 -1.43 -15.83 -12.34
N LYS A 160 -0.69 -16.88 -11.94
CA LYS A 160 0.69 -16.81 -11.46
C LYS A 160 1.50 -17.95 -12.05
N LEU A 161 2.69 -17.64 -12.55
CA LEU A 161 3.67 -18.62 -13.01
C LEU A 161 5.03 -18.23 -12.43
N ALA A 162 5.67 -19.14 -11.71
CA ALA A 162 7.03 -18.98 -11.24
C ALA A 162 7.86 -20.18 -11.66
N VAL A 163 9.04 -19.93 -12.17
CA VAL A 163 10.03 -20.94 -12.60
C VAL A 163 11.33 -20.60 -11.93
N SER A 164 11.98 -21.58 -11.34
CA SER A 164 13.36 -21.44 -10.89
C SER A 164 14.23 -22.58 -11.40
N TYR A 165 15.50 -22.27 -11.61
CA TYR A 165 16.53 -23.20 -12.05
C TYR A 165 17.73 -23.15 -11.13
N GLN A 166 18.07 -24.30 -10.53
CA GLN A 166 19.22 -24.45 -9.68
C GLN A 166 20.47 -24.62 -10.55
N LEU A 167 21.31 -23.57 -10.64
CA LEU A 167 22.55 -23.64 -11.42
C LEU A 167 23.58 -24.57 -10.81
N ASN A 168 23.65 -24.56 -9.49
CA ASN A 168 24.48 -25.41 -8.64
C ASN A 168 24.01 -25.28 -7.18
N ASN A 169 24.70 -25.90 -6.22
CA ASN A 169 24.31 -25.90 -4.81
C ASN A 169 24.30 -24.50 -4.14
N THR A 170 24.79 -23.47 -4.81
CA THR A 170 24.96 -22.11 -4.25
C THR A 170 24.17 -21.07 -5.01
N ALA A 171 23.71 -21.35 -6.24
CA ALA A 171 23.16 -20.33 -7.14
C ALA A 171 21.88 -20.79 -7.83
N GLN A 172 20.90 -19.91 -7.90
CA GLN A 172 19.60 -20.12 -8.51
C GLN A 172 19.19 -18.92 -9.37
N LEU A 173 18.65 -19.18 -10.56
CA LEU A 173 17.91 -18.22 -11.38
C LEU A 173 16.42 -18.41 -11.15
N TYR A 174 15.63 -17.34 -11.23
CA TYR A 174 14.18 -17.45 -11.22
C TYR A 174 13.51 -16.42 -12.13
N ALA A 175 12.31 -16.77 -12.57
CA ALA A 175 11.40 -15.88 -13.26
C ALA A 175 10.00 -16.00 -12.65
N ASN A 176 9.29 -14.88 -12.53
CA ASN A 176 7.94 -14.81 -11.98
C ASN A 176 7.06 -13.93 -12.86
N LEU A 177 5.92 -14.48 -13.28
CA LEU A 177 4.85 -13.77 -13.96
C LEU A 177 3.62 -13.82 -13.06
N SER A 178 3.01 -12.67 -12.79
CA SER A 178 1.80 -12.62 -11.97
C SER A 178 0.88 -11.49 -12.38
N ARG A 179 -0.41 -11.71 -12.17
CA ARG A 179 -1.44 -10.68 -12.25
C ARG A 179 -2.12 -10.55 -10.90
N GLY A 180 -2.23 -9.30 -10.42
CA GLY A 180 -3.00 -8.91 -9.25
C GLY A 180 -4.27 -8.16 -9.66
N TYR A 181 -5.26 -8.19 -8.78
CA TYR A 181 -6.57 -7.59 -8.96
C TYR A 181 -7.02 -6.90 -7.67
N ARG A 182 -7.76 -5.79 -7.81
CA ARG A 182 -8.43 -5.10 -6.71
C ARG A 182 -9.78 -4.57 -7.19
N ALA A 183 -10.87 -5.04 -6.58
CA ALA A 183 -12.18 -4.43 -6.76
C ALA A 183 -12.19 -2.98 -6.25
N PRO A 184 -12.99 -2.07 -6.83
CA PRO A 184 -13.21 -0.75 -6.27
C PRO A 184 -13.72 -0.82 -4.83
N GLN A 185 -13.25 0.09 -3.98
CA GLN A 185 -13.70 0.18 -2.59
C GLN A 185 -15.06 0.86 -2.50
N THR A 186 -15.82 0.57 -1.44
CA THR A 186 -17.14 1.16 -1.20
C THR A 186 -17.09 2.69 -1.12
N ALA A 187 -16.03 3.27 -0.56
CA ALA A 187 -15.85 4.72 -0.53
C ALA A 187 -15.64 5.31 -1.94
N GLU A 188 -14.93 4.60 -2.83
CA GLU A 188 -14.72 5.03 -4.22
C GLU A 188 -16.02 4.98 -5.02
N LEU A 189 -16.91 4.02 -4.73
CA LEU A 189 -18.17 3.82 -5.42
C LEU A 189 -19.31 4.71 -4.89
N TYR A 190 -19.35 4.98 -3.58
CA TYR A 190 -20.53 5.51 -2.92
C TYR A 190 -20.33 6.83 -2.17
N GLN A 191 -19.08 7.27 -1.90
CA GLN A 191 -18.79 8.59 -1.37
C GLN A 191 -18.44 9.57 -2.50
N LEU A 192 -19.44 9.87 -3.33
CA LEU A 192 -19.27 10.73 -4.49
C LEU A 192 -19.25 12.19 -4.10
N GLN A 193 -18.71 13.02 -4.97
CA GLN A 193 -18.65 14.46 -4.76
C GLN A 193 -19.22 15.21 -5.97
N ARG A 194 -19.66 16.44 -5.70
CA ARG A 194 -20.18 17.37 -6.72
C ARG A 194 -21.24 16.71 -7.62
N GLU A 195 -21.04 16.73 -8.92
CA GLU A 195 -21.99 16.31 -9.93
C GLU A 195 -21.87 14.86 -10.38
N GLN A 196 -20.92 14.11 -9.81
CA GLN A 196 -20.82 12.69 -10.09
C GLN A 196 -21.99 11.93 -9.46
N ASN A 197 -22.88 11.42 -10.30
CA ASN A 197 -24.08 10.69 -9.86
C ASN A 197 -23.84 9.19 -9.72
N VAL A 198 -22.88 8.65 -10.49
CA VAL A 198 -22.46 7.24 -10.50
C VAL A 198 -20.97 7.19 -10.71
N ALA A 199 -20.29 6.32 -9.99
CA ALA A 199 -18.90 5.94 -10.26
C ALA A 199 -18.92 4.62 -11.05
N ASP A 200 -18.77 4.70 -12.37
CA ASP A 200 -18.63 3.54 -13.26
C ASP A 200 -17.15 3.10 -13.27
N LEU A 201 -16.76 2.36 -12.23
CA LEU A 201 -15.39 1.94 -12.02
C LEU A 201 -15.18 0.48 -12.42
N LYS A 202 -14.04 0.22 -13.05
CA LYS A 202 -13.53 -1.14 -13.32
C LYS A 202 -12.54 -1.53 -12.23
N PRO A 203 -12.30 -2.83 -12.05
CA PRO A 203 -11.22 -3.28 -11.16
C PRO A 203 -9.84 -2.78 -11.58
N GLU A 204 -9.02 -2.42 -10.60
CA GLU A 204 -7.60 -2.22 -10.83
C GLU A 204 -6.90 -3.54 -11.09
N THR A 205 -5.97 -3.57 -12.02
CA THR A 205 -5.14 -4.73 -12.30
C THR A 205 -3.66 -4.35 -12.36
N ALA A 206 -2.80 -5.27 -11.91
CA ALA A 206 -1.36 -5.14 -12.00
C ALA A 206 -0.76 -6.41 -12.61
N ASN A 207 -0.04 -6.26 -13.72
CA ASN A 207 0.72 -7.35 -14.32
C ASN A 207 2.20 -7.15 -14.01
N ASN A 208 2.84 -8.17 -13.45
CA ASN A 208 4.24 -8.14 -13.06
C ASN A 208 5.05 -9.23 -13.76
N LEU A 209 6.21 -8.85 -14.25
CA LEU A 209 7.29 -9.74 -14.70
C LEU A 209 8.51 -9.45 -13.84
N GLU A 210 9.09 -10.49 -13.25
CA GLU A 210 10.31 -10.40 -12.46
C GLU A 210 11.29 -11.51 -12.88
N LEU A 211 12.56 -11.15 -13.00
CA LEU A 211 13.68 -12.05 -13.25
C LEU A 211 14.71 -11.84 -12.15
N GLY A 212 15.17 -12.91 -11.54
CA GLY A 212 16.11 -12.76 -10.45
C GLY A 212 17.17 -13.86 -10.38
N TYR A 213 18.19 -13.53 -9.60
CA TYR A 213 19.30 -14.40 -9.29
C TYR A 213 19.55 -14.40 -7.78
N ARG A 214 19.69 -15.57 -7.20
CA ARG A 214 20.02 -15.78 -5.78
C ARG A 214 21.32 -16.54 -5.65
N TYR A 215 22.14 -16.11 -4.70
CA TYR A 215 23.40 -16.77 -4.38
C TYR A 215 23.54 -16.89 -2.85
N SER A 216 24.06 -18.07 -2.41
CA SER A 216 24.34 -18.32 -0.99
C SER A 216 25.53 -19.27 -0.84
N HIS A 217 26.66 -18.76 -0.36
CA HIS A 217 27.84 -19.56 -0.07
C HIS A 217 28.77 -18.82 0.89
N SER A 218 29.34 -19.56 1.88
CA SER A 218 30.46 -19.11 2.73
C SER A 218 30.29 -17.71 3.31
N GLY A 219 29.14 -17.43 3.95
CA GLY A 219 28.88 -16.14 4.59
C GLY A 219 28.43 -15.03 3.63
N LEU A 220 28.35 -15.29 2.32
CA LEU A 220 27.82 -14.36 1.32
C LEU A 220 26.47 -14.86 0.81
N ARG A 221 25.43 -14.06 1.02
CA ARG A 221 24.08 -14.25 0.47
C ARG A 221 23.66 -12.99 -0.26
N TYR A 222 23.19 -13.11 -1.49
CA TYR A 222 22.60 -11.99 -2.18
C TYR A 222 21.48 -12.41 -3.13
N SER A 223 20.54 -11.51 -3.34
CA SER A 223 19.46 -11.61 -4.30
C SER A 223 19.47 -10.35 -5.18
N LEU A 224 19.43 -10.54 -6.48
CA LEU A 224 19.27 -9.49 -7.47
C LEU A 224 17.99 -9.74 -8.26
N ALA A 225 17.10 -8.77 -8.35
CA ALA A 225 15.88 -8.85 -9.12
C ALA A 225 15.76 -7.70 -10.11
N LEU A 226 15.29 -7.99 -11.29
CA LEU A 226 14.84 -7.04 -12.31
C LEU A 226 13.34 -7.21 -12.46
N TYR A 227 12.58 -6.14 -12.42
CA TYR A 227 11.14 -6.23 -12.58
C TYR A 227 10.56 -5.18 -13.50
N GLN A 228 9.42 -5.52 -14.09
CA GLN A 228 8.53 -4.61 -14.78
C GLN A 228 7.10 -4.89 -14.38
N MET A 229 6.40 -3.87 -13.87
CA MET A 229 5.00 -3.94 -13.51
C MET A 229 4.21 -2.86 -14.27
N SER A 230 3.04 -3.22 -14.78
CA SER A 230 2.08 -2.31 -15.39
C SER A 230 0.77 -2.37 -14.61
N LYS A 231 0.31 -1.21 -14.14
CA LYS A 231 -1.02 -1.07 -13.51
C LYS A 231 -1.99 -0.45 -14.50
N HIS A 232 -3.22 -0.94 -14.51
CA HIS A 232 -4.30 -0.45 -15.34
C HIS A 232 -5.55 -0.23 -14.52
N ASN A 233 -6.39 0.71 -14.97
CA ASN A 233 -7.63 1.10 -14.31
C ASN A 233 -7.40 1.53 -12.86
N PHE A 234 -6.24 2.13 -12.52
CA PHE A 234 -6.09 2.59 -11.16
C PHE A 234 -7.06 3.75 -10.90
N ILE A 235 -7.69 3.71 -9.72
CA ILE A 235 -8.75 4.62 -9.35
C ILE A 235 -8.12 5.84 -8.69
N PHE A 236 -8.49 7.00 -9.22
CA PHE A 236 -8.07 8.30 -8.68
C PHE A 236 -9.20 9.32 -8.78
N ARG A 237 -8.98 10.47 -8.19
CA ARG A 237 -9.93 11.57 -8.29
C ARG A 237 -9.40 12.59 -9.28
N ASP A 238 -10.13 12.82 -10.36
CA ASP A 238 -9.75 13.75 -11.43
C ASP A 238 -9.85 15.22 -10.99
N SER A 239 -9.51 16.15 -11.88
CA SER A 239 -9.60 17.60 -11.66
C SER A 239 -11.03 18.11 -11.40
N ASN A 240 -12.06 17.35 -11.79
CA ASN A 240 -13.46 17.61 -11.48
C ASN A 240 -13.91 17.01 -10.14
N PHE A 241 -13.00 16.34 -9.43
CA PHE A 241 -13.23 15.57 -8.20
C PHE A 241 -14.09 14.31 -8.40
N PHE A 242 -14.15 13.79 -9.62
CA PHE A 242 -14.83 12.53 -9.91
C PHE A 242 -13.88 11.36 -9.66
N ASN A 243 -14.41 10.29 -9.08
CA ASN A 243 -13.72 9.03 -9.00
C ASN A 243 -13.75 8.37 -10.39
N VAL A 244 -12.61 8.23 -11.01
CA VAL A 244 -12.41 7.67 -12.35
C VAL A 244 -11.37 6.57 -12.30
N ASN A 245 -11.31 5.72 -13.31
CA ASN A 245 -10.40 4.58 -13.33
C ASN A 245 -9.73 4.34 -14.69
N ASP A 246 -9.45 5.39 -15.42
CA ASP A 246 -8.68 5.34 -16.68
C ASP A 246 -7.17 5.51 -16.48
N GLY A 247 -6.74 5.62 -15.21
CA GLY A 247 -5.33 5.70 -14.86
C GLY A 247 -4.55 4.44 -15.21
N ALA A 248 -3.35 4.65 -15.74
CA ALA A 248 -2.38 3.60 -15.99
C ALA A 248 -0.99 4.04 -15.53
N SER A 249 -0.18 3.10 -15.06
CA SER A 249 1.20 3.39 -14.67
C SER A 249 2.14 2.24 -15.02
N ARG A 250 3.40 2.57 -15.20
CA ARG A 250 4.47 1.62 -15.47
C ARG A 250 5.58 1.79 -14.44
N HIS A 251 6.02 0.67 -13.89
CA HIS A 251 7.06 0.58 -12.90
C HIS A 251 8.10 -0.40 -13.39
N GLN A 252 9.36 -0.04 -13.35
CA GLN A 252 10.46 -0.91 -13.74
C GLN A 252 11.68 -0.59 -12.88
N GLY A 253 12.37 -1.62 -12.43
CA GLY A 253 13.47 -1.41 -11.51
C GLY A 253 14.36 -2.61 -11.32
N ILE A 254 15.40 -2.36 -10.53
CA ILE A 254 16.36 -3.34 -10.03
C ILE A 254 16.36 -3.29 -8.50
N GLU A 255 16.36 -4.45 -7.87
CA GLU A 255 16.43 -4.61 -6.41
C GLU A 255 17.63 -5.48 -6.06
N LEU A 256 18.34 -5.09 -5.02
CA LEU A 256 19.48 -5.80 -4.46
C LEU A 256 19.26 -6.01 -2.97
N GLU A 257 19.35 -7.26 -2.54
CA GLU A 257 19.54 -7.63 -1.15
C GLU A 257 20.90 -8.33 -1.02
N LEU A 258 21.69 -7.94 -0.01
CA LEU A 258 22.98 -8.55 0.27
C LEU A 258 23.16 -8.70 1.78
N ASP A 259 23.66 -9.84 2.19
CA ASP A 259 24.08 -10.15 3.56
C ASP A 259 25.46 -10.81 3.48
N TYR A 260 26.47 -10.16 4.04
CA TYR A 260 27.85 -10.57 3.90
C TYR A 260 28.63 -10.53 5.22
N ASP A 261 29.15 -11.67 5.61
CA ASP A 261 30.06 -11.80 6.73
C ASP A 261 31.46 -11.34 6.31
N LEU A 262 31.78 -10.05 6.55
CA LEU A 262 33.08 -9.46 6.24
C LEU A 262 34.19 -10.09 7.09
N SER A 263 33.87 -10.51 8.30
CA SER A 263 34.72 -11.28 9.22
C SER A 263 33.83 -12.04 10.22
N ASN A 264 34.46 -12.82 11.12
CA ASN A 264 33.74 -13.50 12.20
C ASN A 264 33.01 -12.54 13.17
N SER A 265 33.35 -11.25 13.14
CA SER A 265 32.82 -10.23 14.04
C SER A 265 32.09 -9.09 13.32
N ILE A 266 32.12 -9.04 11.99
CA ILE A 266 31.53 -7.95 11.21
C ILE A 266 30.65 -8.55 10.12
N ASN A 267 29.35 -8.19 10.15
CA ASN A 267 28.39 -8.52 9.13
C ASN A 267 27.87 -7.23 8.47
N MET A 268 27.71 -7.24 7.16
CA MET A 268 27.14 -6.15 6.36
C MET A 268 25.86 -6.59 5.68
N LYS A 269 24.80 -5.79 5.82
CA LYS A 269 23.53 -5.98 5.12
C LYS A 269 23.23 -4.77 4.25
N ILE A 270 22.81 -5.02 3.02
CA ILE A 270 22.39 -4.00 2.07
C ILE A 270 21.01 -4.40 1.53
N ALA A 271 20.08 -3.45 1.54
CA ALA A 271 18.84 -3.52 0.78
C ALA A 271 18.76 -2.23 -0.05
N ALA A 272 18.73 -2.35 -1.37
CA ALA A 272 18.70 -1.21 -2.26
C ALA A 272 17.77 -1.47 -3.45
N SER A 273 17.07 -0.43 -3.88
CA SER A 273 16.27 -0.45 -5.10
C SER A 273 16.53 0.80 -5.93
N HIS A 274 16.55 0.62 -7.25
CA HIS A 274 16.49 1.73 -8.20
C HIS A 274 15.35 1.46 -9.18
N ALA A 275 14.34 2.32 -9.19
CA ALA A 275 13.12 2.12 -9.96
C ALA A 275 12.66 3.41 -10.63
N ILE A 276 12.02 3.25 -11.78
CA ILE A 276 11.35 4.33 -12.50
C ILE A 276 9.86 4.03 -12.47
N HIS A 277 9.09 4.97 -11.95
CA HIS A 277 7.65 4.91 -11.83
C HIS A 277 7.06 6.04 -12.66
N ARG A 278 6.22 5.72 -13.68
CA ARG A 278 5.68 6.72 -14.59
C ARG A 278 4.19 6.56 -14.81
N TYR A 279 3.52 7.69 -14.97
CA TYR A 279 2.18 7.74 -15.51
C TYR A 279 2.18 7.28 -16.97
N HIS A 280 1.18 6.51 -17.35
CA HIS A 280 1.06 5.94 -18.70
C HIS A 280 -0.35 6.16 -19.26
N TYR A 281 -0.89 7.32 -19.02
CA TYR A 281 -2.17 7.82 -19.56
C TYR A 281 -2.08 9.34 -19.65
N SER A 282 -2.90 9.94 -20.54
CA SER A 282 -2.93 11.39 -20.72
C SER A 282 -3.99 12.01 -19.82
N GLU A 283 -3.57 12.95 -19.00
CA GLU A 283 -4.43 13.84 -18.22
C GLU A 283 -3.77 15.21 -18.13
N ILE A 284 -4.57 16.26 -18.33
CA ILE A 284 -4.07 17.63 -18.27
C ILE A 284 -4.32 18.20 -16.87
N LEU A 285 -3.25 18.34 -16.10
CA LEU A 285 -3.27 19.00 -14.80
C LEU A 285 -2.57 20.36 -14.92
N ASN A 286 -3.26 21.43 -14.56
CA ASN A 286 -2.73 22.82 -14.64
C ASN A 286 -2.06 23.16 -16.00
N GLY A 287 -2.56 22.58 -17.10
CA GLY A 287 -2.05 22.81 -18.45
C GLY A 287 -0.88 21.92 -18.86
N VAL A 288 -0.47 20.95 -18.02
CA VAL A 288 0.59 19.98 -18.30
C VAL A 288 -0.02 18.59 -18.48
N ASP A 289 0.31 17.93 -19.59
CA ASP A 289 -0.01 16.50 -19.77
C ASP A 289 0.96 15.67 -18.93
N ILE A 290 0.43 14.88 -17.99
CA ILE A 290 1.24 14.07 -17.08
C ILE A 290 1.76 12.77 -17.72
N ASN A 291 1.35 12.44 -18.93
CA ASN A 291 1.77 11.19 -19.58
C ASN A 291 3.31 11.12 -19.74
N GLY A 292 3.90 10.07 -19.18
CA GLY A 292 5.34 9.86 -19.17
C GLY A 292 6.09 10.55 -18.01
N ASN A 293 5.41 11.40 -17.22
CA ASN A 293 5.99 11.99 -16.02
C ASN A 293 6.27 10.92 -14.96
N ASP A 294 7.25 11.19 -14.11
CA ASP A 294 7.48 10.39 -12.92
C ASP A 294 6.29 10.54 -11.96
N ILE A 295 5.87 9.43 -11.36
CA ILE A 295 4.84 9.45 -10.32
C ILE A 295 5.36 10.24 -9.12
N ASP A 296 4.57 11.19 -8.64
CA ASP A 296 4.92 12.00 -7.48
C ASP A 296 5.03 11.16 -6.21
N THR A 297 5.81 11.66 -5.26
CA THR A 297 6.13 10.99 -3.98
C THR A 297 6.78 9.60 -4.13
N ALA A 298 7.32 9.27 -5.30
CA ALA A 298 7.97 8.01 -5.63
C ALA A 298 9.48 8.20 -5.90
N PRO A 299 10.35 8.12 -4.89
CA PRO A 299 11.79 8.26 -5.08
C PRO A 299 12.34 7.12 -5.95
N ARG A 300 13.22 7.46 -6.90
CA ARG A 300 13.81 6.46 -7.80
C ARG A 300 14.80 5.52 -7.11
N THR A 301 15.46 5.98 -6.05
CA THR A 301 16.45 5.17 -5.33
C THR A 301 16.16 5.18 -3.85
N LEU A 302 16.03 3.99 -3.30
CA LEU A 302 15.98 3.73 -1.87
C LEU A 302 17.15 2.81 -1.52
N ALA A 303 17.87 3.10 -0.44
CA ALA A 303 18.91 2.21 0.05
C ALA A 303 18.96 2.19 1.57
N ASN A 304 19.23 1.03 2.09
CA ASN A 304 19.55 0.78 3.50
C ASN A 304 20.85 -0.02 3.56
N VAL A 305 21.82 0.45 4.34
CA VAL A 305 23.04 -0.30 4.63
C VAL A 305 23.18 -0.41 6.13
N GLN A 306 23.37 -1.60 6.63
CA GLN A 306 23.61 -1.88 8.04
C GLN A 306 24.95 -2.60 8.18
N LEU A 307 25.77 -2.11 9.08
CA LEU A 307 27.02 -2.73 9.49
C LEU A 307 26.90 -3.15 10.95
N ASP A 308 26.81 -4.45 11.19
CA ASP A 308 26.78 -5.05 12.52
C ASP A 308 28.19 -5.44 12.93
N TRP A 309 28.62 -5.00 14.08
CA TRP A 309 29.94 -5.30 14.64
C TRP A 309 29.82 -5.90 16.03
N GLN A 310 30.27 -7.15 16.17
CA GLN A 310 30.47 -7.82 17.45
C GLN A 310 31.83 -7.41 18.02
N LEU A 311 31.83 -6.42 18.93
CA LEU A 311 33.09 -5.88 19.51
C LEU A 311 33.76 -6.88 20.46
N GLU A 312 32.94 -7.48 21.31
CA GLU A 312 33.32 -8.51 22.27
C GLU A 312 32.12 -9.47 22.41
N ASN A 313 32.30 -10.58 23.13
CA ASN A 313 31.20 -11.56 23.27
C ASN A 313 29.93 -10.99 23.88
N ASN A 314 30.01 -9.83 24.53
CA ASN A 314 28.90 -9.21 25.25
C ASN A 314 28.46 -7.85 24.70
N MET A 315 29.12 -7.32 23.66
CA MET A 315 28.76 -6.00 23.12
C MET A 315 28.63 -6.03 21.58
N GLN A 316 27.54 -5.52 21.08
CA GLN A 316 27.27 -5.34 19.64
C GLN A 316 27.04 -3.86 19.32
N LEU A 317 27.55 -3.41 18.19
CA LEU A 317 27.24 -2.12 17.57
C LEU A 317 26.62 -2.36 16.21
N ALA A 318 25.67 -1.51 15.82
CA ALA A 318 25.14 -1.47 14.46
C ALA A 318 25.08 -0.02 13.97
N LEU A 319 25.74 0.25 12.85
CA LEU A 319 25.64 1.50 12.11
C LEU A 319 24.69 1.29 10.95
N GLU A 320 23.68 2.14 10.85
CA GLU A 320 22.67 2.11 9.78
C GLU A 320 22.76 3.39 8.96
N TRP A 321 22.73 3.24 7.63
CA TRP A 321 22.56 4.33 6.68
C TRP A 321 21.29 4.12 5.87
N HIS A 322 20.41 5.12 5.88
CA HIS A 322 19.18 5.16 5.08
C HIS A 322 19.31 6.27 4.06
N TYR A 323 18.99 5.96 2.82
CA TYR A 323 19.04 6.90 1.71
C TYR A 323 17.73 6.91 0.94
N ILE A 324 17.21 8.11 0.70
CA ILE A 324 16.08 8.38 -0.19
C ILE A 324 16.55 9.41 -1.21
N SER A 325 16.47 9.08 -2.50
CA SER A 325 16.81 10.02 -3.56
C SER A 325 15.76 11.13 -3.69
N ARG A 326 16.10 12.18 -4.43
CA ARG A 326 15.13 13.21 -4.82
C ARG A 326 13.94 12.59 -5.55
N TYR A 327 12.76 13.21 -5.40
CA TYR A 327 11.53 12.84 -6.10
C TYR A 327 10.65 14.07 -6.35
N TYR A 328 9.74 13.97 -7.33
CA TYR A 328 8.75 14.99 -7.58
C TYR A 328 7.64 14.94 -6.53
N THR A 329 7.12 16.12 -6.17
CA THR A 329 6.07 16.27 -5.14
C THR A 329 4.69 16.56 -5.74
N ASP A 330 4.63 16.69 -7.08
CA ASP A 330 3.44 16.91 -7.91
C ASP A 330 3.48 16.07 -9.18
N ALA A 331 2.33 15.72 -9.72
CA ALA A 331 2.20 14.90 -10.92
C ALA A 331 2.70 15.61 -12.19
N GLU A 332 2.68 16.93 -12.22
CA GLU A 332 3.19 17.77 -13.30
C GLU A 332 4.73 17.77 -13.37
N ASN A 333 5.41 17.28 -12.33
CA ASN A 333 6.86 17.25 -12.16
C ASN A 333 7.51 18.66 -12.13
N LEU A 334 6.82 19.62 -11.56
CA LEU A 334 7.30 21.01 -11.42
C LEU A 334 8.01 21.26 -10.08
N HIS A 335 7.68 20.49 -9.03
CA HIS A 335 8.19 20.65 -7.68
C HIS A 335 8.92 19.39 -7.24
N GLN A 336 9.96 19.55 -6.40
CA GLN A 336 10.81 18.42 -6.00
C GLN A 336 11.20 18.49 -4.53
N TYR A 337 11.23 17.34 -3.88
CA TYR A 337 11.97 17.12 -2.65
C TYR A 337 13.37 16.58 -2.95
N SER A 338 14.41 17.14 -2.31
CA SER A 338 15.80 16.80 -2.60
C SER A 338 16.26 15.43 -2.10
N GLY A 339 15.40 14.72 -1.33
CA GLY A 339 15.78 13.48 -0.67
C GLY A 339 16.67 13.73 0.56
N HIS A 340 17.13 12.63 1.19
CA HIS A 340 17.98 12.71 2.37
C HIS A 340 18.80 11.45 2.61
N SER A 341 19.83 11.60 3.46
CA SER A 341 20.61 10.52 4.04
C SER A 341 20.54 10.62 5.56
N LEU A 342 20.27 9.51 6.24
CA LEU A 342 20.22 9.43 7.69
C LEU A 342 21.17 8.35 8.17
N PHE A 343 21.87 8.63 9.28
CA PHE A 343 22.71 7.67 9.97
C PHE A 343 22.16 7.42 11.36
N ASN A 344 22.05 6.14 11.74
CA ASN A 344 21.65 5.72 13.08
C ASN A 344 22.71 4.82 13.67
N LEU A 345 22.87 4.87 14.98
CA LEU A 345 23.75 4.00 15.73
C LEU A 345 22.95 3.25 16.78
N ARG A 346 23.10 1.94 16.81
CA ARG A 346 22.51 1.08 17.84
C ARG A 346 23.61 0.32 18.57
N SER A 347 23.42 0.07 19.85
CA SER A 347 24.27 -0.77 20.67
C SER A 347 23.44 -1.65 21.58
N SER A 348 23.87 -2.89 21.76
CA SER A 348 23.41 -3.76 22.82
C SER A 348 24.61 -4.26 23.62
N TRP A 349 24.52 -4.16 24.94
CA TRP A 349 25.58 -4.56 25.86
C TRP A 349 25.02 -5.45 26.98
N HIS A 350 25.41 -6.71 26.95
CA HIS A 350 25.11 -7.66 28.02
C HIS A 350 26.07 -7.42 29.19
N ILE A 351 25.69 -6.54 30.13
CA ILE A 351 26.53 -6.15 31.29
C ILE A 351 26.72 -7.35 32.22
N SER A 352 25.68 -8.15 32.39
CA SER A 352 25.71 -9.42 33.14
C SER A 352 24.67 -10.38 32.57
N PRO A 353 24.60 -11.65 33.00
CA PRO A 353 23.55 -12.57 32.55
C PRO A 353 22.13 -12.05 32.78
N GLN A 354 21.92 -11.16 33.74
CA GLN A 354 20.63 -10.59 34.09
C GLN A 354 20.36 -9.22 33.44
N PHE A 355 21.41 -8.46 33.07
CA PHE A 355 21.25 -7.09 32.63
C PHE A 355 21.75 -6.87 31.21
N THR A 356 20.90 -6.37 30.34
CA THR A 356 21.26 -5.91 29.00
C THR A 356 20.88 -4.44 28.82
N LEU A 357 21.85 -3.61 28.44
CA LEU A 357 21.66 -2.21 28.11
C LEU A 357 21.55 -2.06 26.60
N PHE A 358 20.49 -1.41 26.14
CA PHE A 358 20.32 -0.98 24.75
C PHE A 358 20.47 0.54 24.67
N ALA A 359 21.28 1.01 23.75
CA ALA A 359 21.40 2.42 23.42
C ALA A 359 21.13 2.63 21.93
N ARG A 360 20.42 3.69 21.59
CA ARG A 360 20.14 4.05 20.19
C ARG A 360 20.25 5.56 20.02
N VAL A 361 20.97 5.97 18.98
CA VAL A 361 21.03 7.35 18.49
C VAL A 361 20.46 7.34 17.09
N ASN A 362 19.27 7.95 16.91
CA ASN A 362 18.70 8.14 15.59
C ASN A 362 19.10 9.50 15.05
N ASN A 363 19.22 9.58 13.72
CA ASN A 363 19.64 10.79 13.01
C ASN A 363 20.93 11.38 13.59
N LEU A 364 22.01 10.57 13.59
CA LEU A 364 23.30 10.87 14.20
C LEU A 364 23.87 12.23 13.75
N THR A 365 23.63 12.61 12.50
CA THR A 365 24.12 13.86 11.90
C THR A 365 23.19 15.07 12.13
N ASP A 366 22.07 14.88 12.83
CA ASP A 366 21.04 15.90 13.08
C ASP A 366 20.52 16.57 11.78
N ARG A 367 20.33 15.76 10.75
CA ARG A 367 19.85 16.21 9.45
C ARG A 367 18.39 16.63 9.54
N ALA A 368 18.05 17.87 9.14
CA ALA A 368 16.67 18.26 8.90
C ALA A 368 16.16 17.54 7.62
N TYR A 369 15.05 16.82 7.72
CA TYR A 369 14.45 16.04 6.63
C TYR A 369 12.95 15.97 6.76
N ALA A 370 12.28 15.58 5.68
CA ALA A 370 10.87 15.23 5.68
C ALA A 370 10.69 13.72 5.54
N GLU A 371 9.84 13.13 6.37
CA GLU A 371 9.38 11.72 6.20
C GLU A 371 8.56 11.58 4.94
N ARG A 372 7.80 12.64 4.59
CA ARG A 372 7.05 12.79 3.35
C ARG A 372 7.05 14.27 2.94
N ALA A 373 7.18 14.53 1.66
CA ALA A 373 6.94 15.83 1.07
C ALA A 373 5.96 15.69 -0.10
N ASP A 374 5.01 16.61 -0.19
CA ASP A 374 4.09 16.74 -1.32
C ASP A 374 3.85 18.22 -1.64
N TYR A 375 3.19 18.51 -2.75
CA TYR A 375 2.81 19.84 -3.17
C TYR A 375 1.29 19.95 -3.29
N SER A 376 0.77 21.11 -2.94
CA SER A 376 -0.64 21.46 -3.14
C SER A 376 -0.73 22.83 -3.78
N SER A 377 -1.57 22.99 -4.78
CA SER A 377 -1.83 24.30 -5.40
C SER A 377 -2.42 25.34 -4.43
N PHE A 378 -2.91 24.92 -3.27
CA PHE A 378 -3.48 25.81 -2.23
C PHE A 378 -2.45 26.22 -1.19
N ASP A 379 -1.56 25.28 -0.78
CA ASP A 379 -0.65 25.47 0.35
C ASP A 379 0.83 25.56 -0.08
N GLY A 380 1.14 25.27 -1.35
CA GLY A 380 2.51 25.15 -1.84
C GLY A 380 3.18 23.84 -1.41
N ASP A 381 4.50 23.89 -1.22
CA ASP A 381 5.28 22.75 -0.73
C ASP A 381 4.92 22.41 0.71
N ARG A 382 4.60 21.14 0.96
CA ARG A 382 4.25 20.63 2.29
C ARG A 382 5.26 19.57 2.71
N TYR A 383 5.71 19.69 3.95
CA TYR A 383 6.69 18.77 4.53
C TYR A 383 6.16 18.20 5.83
N TYR A 384 6.19 16.88 5.95
CA TYR A 384 5.97 16.16 7.21
C TYR A 384 7.34 16.00 7.88
N PRO A 385 7.69 16.79 8.90
CA PRO A 385 9.05 16.83 9.41
C PRO A 385 9.43 15.53 10.10
N GLY A 386 10.61 15.02 9.76
CA GLY A 386 11.21 13.90 10.45
C GLY A 386 11.76 14.30 11.82
N ARG A 387 11.99 13.32 12.66
CA ARG A 387 12.50 13.56 14.02
C ARG A 387 13.93 14.08 14.00
N PRO A 388 14.28 15.10 14.80
CA PRO A 388 15.65 15.51 14.98
C PRO A 388 16.45 14.39 15.64
N ARG A 389 17.77 14.58 15.78
CA ARG A 389 18.61 13.63 16.52
C ARG A 389 17.98 13.35 17.89
N ASN A 390 17.82 12.08 18.19
CA ASN A 390 17.29 11.64 19.47
C ASN A 390 18.07 10.43 19.98
N ILE A 391 18.14 10.31 21.30
CA ILE A 391 18.82 9.25 22.01
C ILE A 391 17.79 8.50 22.85
N SER A 392 17.83 7.18 22.81
CA SER A 392 17.06 6.32 23.70
C SER A 392 17.95 5.30 24.39
N LEU A 393 17.68 5.07 25.67
CA LEU A 393 18.33 4.07 26.51
C LEU A 393 17.25 3.16 27.08
N SER A 394 17.51 1.85 27.06
CA SER A 394 16.60 0.85 27.65
C SER A 394 17.46 -0.18 28.40
N LEU A 395 17.04 -0.51 29.61
CA LEU A 395 17.66 -1.55 30.42
C LEU A 395 16.68 -2.73 30.54
N LEU A 396 17.10 -3.90 30.09
CA LEU A 396 16.37 -5.15 30.26
C LEU A 396 16.95 -5.92 31.45
N TYR A 397 16.08 -6.35 32.35
CA TYR A 397 16.43 -7.26 33.46
C TYR A 397 15.70 -8.59 33.26
N GLN A 398 16.44 -9.69 33.34
CA GLN A 398 15.94 -11.07 33.26
C GLN A 398 16.29 -11.79 34.56
N TRP A 399 15.28 -12.35 35.27
CA TRP A 399 15.43 -13.12 36.50
C TRP A 399 15.49 -14.62 36.22
#